data_c571766dcba65cc9f419d851691c8e1b
#
_entry.id   c571766dcba65cc9f419d851691c8e1b
#
_cell.length_a   1.000
_cell.length_b   1.000
_cell.length_c   1.000
_cell.angle_alpha   90.00
_cell.angle_beta   90.00
_cell.angle_gamma   90.00
#
_symmetry.space_group_name_H-M   'P 1'
#
loop_
_entity.id
_entity.type
_entity.pdbx_description
1 polymer ?
#
loop_
_entity_poly.entity_id
_entity_poly.type
_entity_poly.pdbx_seq_one_letter_code
_entity_poly.pdbx_strand_id
1 'polypeptide(L)'
;MTAPLIFSVGTQVVVQKDTYHVNKRVAHPAGSVGVIVRSPIDRTHSYRVKFNDGFEAALHHDQLLRLSEFKRDHIRGSVESSMINLNERVIYRCVIGSRAYGLSDDLSDTDRRGIYLPPAELHWSLYGVPEQLENEETQEAYWELQKFIVLALKANPNVLECLYSPIVEFATPLAEDLLAIREAFLSKLVFQTYSGYVASQFKKMQTDIRNQGSVKWKHVMHLIRLLISGIDVLREGKVTV
;
A
#
# COMPACT_ATOMS: atom_id res chain seq x y z
N MET A 1 -16.84 -17.62 5.13
CA MET A 1 -17.28 -16.24 5.51
C MET A 1 -16.56 -15.88 6.81
N THR A 2 -15.49 -15.13 6.73
CA THR A 2 -14.77 -14.59 7.90
C THR A 2 -15.66 -13.57 8.59
N ALA A 3 -15.89 -13.74 9.89
CA ALA A 3 -16.66 -12.76 10.68
C ALA A 3 -15.94 -11.40 10.58
N PRO A 4 -16.64 -10.33 10.17
CA PRO A 4 -16.02 -9.03 10.02
C PRO A 4 -15.51 -8.54 11.38
N LEU A 5 -14.26 -8.06 11.39
CA LEU A 5 -13.50 -7.64 12.57
C LEU A 5 -14.16 -6.46 13.31
N ILE A 6 -14.17 -6.52 14.64
CA ILE A 6 -14.55 -5.38 15.49
C ILE A 6 -13.49 -4.27 15.30
N PHE A 7 -13.95 -3.03 15.11
CA PHE A 7 -13.04 -1.88 15.00
C PHE A 7 -12.36 -1.60 16.34
N SER A 8 -11.04 -1.45 16.33
CA SER A 8 -10.26 -1.14 17.53
C SER A 8 -10.37 0.34 17.94
N VAL A 9 -10.13 0.61 19.22
CA VAL A 9 -9.99 1.98 19.74
C VAL A 9 -8.91 2.73 18.94
N GLY A 10 -9.15 4.00 18.62
CA GLY A 10 -8.31 4.83 17.77
C GLY A 10 -8.63 4.74 16.27
N THR A 11 -9.49 3.81 15.84
CA THR A 11 -9.89 3.73 14.43
C THR A 11 -10.72 4.95 14.05
N GLN A 12 -10.35 5.61 12.94
CA GLN A 12 -11.18 6.66 12.33
C GLN A 12 -12.31 6.02 11.53
N VAL A 13 -13.53 6.51 11.78
CA VAL A 13 -14.76 6.01 11.16
C VAL A 13 -15.60 7.16 10.62
N VAL A 14 -16.39 6.86 9.60
CA VAL A 14 -17.40 7.74 9.03
C VAL A 14 -18.76 7.21 9.46
N VAL A 15 -19.63 8.10 9.94
CA VAL A 15 -21.01 7.72 10.27
C VAL A 15 -21.86 7.66 9.02
N GLN A 16 -22.62 6.58 8.88
CA GLN A 16 -23.51 6.35 7.71
C GLN A 16 -24.91 6.93 7.91
N LYS A 17 -25.26 7.35 9.12
CA LYS A 17 -26.57 7.93 9.48
C LYS A 17 -26.35 9.14 10.38
N ASP A 18 -27.30 10.07 10.34
CA ASP A 18 -27.29 11.23 11.23
C ASP A 18 -27.24 10.81 12.69
N THR A 19 -26.43 11.48 13.48
CA THR A 19 -26.41 11.37 14.96
C THR A 19 -27.22 12.50 15.57
N TYR A 20 -27.81 12.28 16.73
CA TYR A 20 -28.72 13.22 17.34
C TYR A 20 -28.33 13.53 18.78
N HIS A 21 -28.53 14.79 19.16
CA HIS A 21 -28.54 15.21 20.57
C HIS A 21 -29.80 14.67 21.29
N VAL A 22 -29.78 14.73 22.62
CA VAL A 22 -30.92 14.36 23.48
C VAL A 22 -32.22 15.14 23.10
N ASN A 23 -32.07 16.36 22.60
CA ASN A 23 -33.18 17.21 22.12
C ASN A 23 -33.65 16.89 20.70
N LYS A 24 -33.22 15.77 20.10
CA LYS A 24 -33.54 15.31 18.74
C LYS A 24 -33.05 16.22 17.60
N ARG A 25 -32.17 17.19 17.87
CA ARG A 25 -31.47 17.93 16.82
C ARG A 25 -30.31 17.11 16.30
N VAL A 26 -30.03 17.20 14.99
CA VAL A 26 -28.88 16.57 14.38
C VAL A 26 -27.62 17.13 15.02
N ALA A 27 -26.82 16.25 15.62
CA ALA A 27 -25.53 16.61 16.19
C ALA A 27 -24.44 16.55 15.11
N HIS A 28 -24.39 15.43 14.38
CA HIS A 28 -23.50 15.22 13.24
C HIS A 28 -24.27 14.53 12.12
N PRO A 29 -24.27 15.07 10.89
CA PRO A 29 -24.91 14.45 9.73
C PRO A 29 -24.13 13.20 9.27
N ALA A 30 -24.79 12.36 8.50
CA ALA A 30 -24.15 11.26 7.77
C ALA A 30 -22.96 11.78 6.97
N GLY A 31 -21.85 11.02 6.94
CA GLY A 31 -20.58 11.46 6.35
C GLY A 31 -19.61 12.11 7.35
N SER A 32 -20.05 12.43 8.57
CA SER A 32 -19.18 13.00 9.60
C SER A 32 -18.13 11.99 10.06
N VAL A 33 -16.91 12.47 10.32
CA VAL A 33 -15.78 11.65 10.76
C VAL A 33 -15.66 11.72 12.28
N GLY A 34 -15.50 10.55 12.91
CA GLY A 34 -15.21 10.41 14.33
C GLY A 34 -14.12 9.37 14.60
N VAL A 35 -13.70 9.28 15.85
CA VAL A 35 -12.70 8.32 16.32
C VAL A 35 -13.33 7.39 17.34
N ILE A 36 -13.11 6.09 17.23
CA ILE A 36 -13.57 5.12 18.22
C ILE A 36 -12.77 5.30 19.50
N VAL A 37 -13.47 5.65 20.58
CA VAL A 37 -12.87 5.78 21.93
C VAL A 37 -13.17 4.56 22.82
N ARG A 38 -14.19 3.77 22.46
CA ARG A 38 -14.48 2.49 23.12
C ARG A 38 -15.07 1.51 22.11
N SER A 39 -14.51 0.31 22.05
CA SER A 39 -14.99 -0.79 21.25
C SER A 39 -15.86 -1.74 22.08
N PRO A 40 -16.93 -2.32 21.51
CA PRO A 40 -17.74 -3.34 22.16
C PRO A 40 -16.99 -4.67 22.23
N ILE A 41 -17.49 -5.58 23.06
CA ILE A 41 -16.98 -6.96 23.19
C ILE A 41 -17.48 -7.79 22.01
N ASP A 42 -18.68 -7.49 21.50
CA ASP A 42 -19.34 -8.16 20.38
C ASP A 42 -20.09 -7.16 19.51
N ARG A 43 -20.74 -7.64 18.44
CA ARG A 43 -21.44 -6.80 17.45
C ARG A 43 -22.82 -6.33 17.84
N THR A 44 -23.39 -6.89 18.89
CA THR A 44 -24.72 -6.51 19.37
C THR A 44 -24.67 -5.24 20.20
N HIS A 45 -23.46 -4.90 20.70
CA HIS A 45 -23.21 -3.70 21.47
C HIS A 45 -22.67 -2.55 20.61
N SER A 46 -22.89 -1.33 21.07
CA SER A 46 -22.48 -0.12 20.37
C SER A 46 -21.04 0.28 20.66
N TYR A 47 -20.41 0.88 19.66
CA TYR A 47 -19.15 1.61 19.80
C TYR A 47 -19.41 2.97 20.46
N ARG A 48 -18.44 3.50 21.17
CA ARG A 48 -18.42 4.92 21.53
C ARG A 48 -17.50 5.66 20.56
N VAL A 49 -18.10 6.59 19.81
CA VAL A 49 -17.41 7.39 18.80
C VAL A 49 -17.37 8.83 19.26
N LYS A 50 -16.18 9.42 19.28
CA LYS A 50 -15.94 10.82 19.61
C LYS A 50 -15.69 11.64 18.37
N PHE A 51 -16.35 12.78 18.24
CA PHE A 51 -16.20 13.74 17.16
C PHE A 51 -15.24 14.87 17.54
N ASN A 52 -14.81 15.66 16.56
CA ASN A 52 -13.81 16.72 16.74
C ASN A 52 -14.25 17.84 17.70
N ASP A 53 -15.55 18.07 17.84
CA ASP A 53 -16.15 19.03 18.78
C ASP A 53 -16.27 18.48 20.21
N GLY A 54 -15.83 17.23 20.44
CA GLY A 54 -15.89 16.56 21.72
C GLY A 54 -17.19 15.79 21.99
N PHE A 55 -18.18 15.89 21.10
CA PHE A 55 -19.42 15.11 21.21
C PHE A 55 -19.13 13.62 21.08
N GLU A 56 -19.80 12.80 21.91
CA GLU A 56 -19.68 11.35 21.86
C GLU A 56 -21.04 10.70 21.58
N ALA A 57 -21.07 9.82 20.60
CA ALA A 57 -22.27 9.03 20.25
C ALA A 57 -22.03 7.53 20.47
N ALA A 58 -23.11 6.83 20.84
CA ALA A 58 -23.15 5.37 20.84
C ALA A 58 -23.71 4.91 19.48
N LEU A 59 -22.91 4.21 18.68
CA LEU A 59 -23.24 3.79 17.31
C LEU A 59 -22.99 2.31 17.13
N HIS A 60 -23.87 1.62 16.43
CA HIS A 60 -23.73 0.22 16.07
C HIS A 60 -22.81 0.03 14.86
N HIS A 61 -22.32 -1.20 14.69
CA HIS A 61 -21.37 -1.52 13.63
C HIS A 61 -21.88 -1.18 12.22
N ASP A 62 -23.17 -1.40 11.96
CA ASP A 62 -23.86 -1.11 10.69
C ASP A 62 -24.02 0.39 10.39
N GLN A 63 -23.77 1.24 11.37
CA GLN A 63 -23.81 2.70 11.24
C GLN A 63 -22.43 3.32 11.00
N LEU A 64 -21.40 2.49 10.96
CA LEU A 64 -19.99 2.91 10.88
C LEU A 64 -19.29 2.27 9.67
N LEU A 65 -18.48 3.06 9.00
CA LEU A 65 -17.57 2.61 7.96
C LEU A 65 -16.17 3.12 8.31
N ARG A 66 -15.13 2.33 8.08
CA ARG A 66 -13.77 2.84 8.24
C ARG A 66 -13.51 4.01 7.31
N LEU A 67 -12.86 5.05 7.78
CA LEU A 67 -12.53 6.21 6.94
C LEU A 67 -11.69 5.81 5.72
N SER A 68 -10.81 4.82 5.85
CA SER A 68 -10.02 4.29 4.75
C SER A 68 -10.87 3.58 3.68
N GLU A 69 -11.91 2.85 4.09
CA GLU A 69 -12.86 2.21 3.20
C GLU A 69 -13.76 3.26 2.53
N PHE A 70 -14.29 4.20 3.33
CA PHE A 70 -15.09 5.30 2.82
C PHE A 70 -14.35 6.13 1.77
N LYS A 71 -13.09 6.49 2.02
CA LYS A 71 -12.25 7.20 1.04
C LYS A 71 -12.05 6.36 -0.21
N ARG A 72 -11.81 5.06 -0.09
CA ARG A 72 -11.64 4.14 -1.21
C ARG A 72 -12.90 4.06 -2.07
N ASP A 73 -14.06 3.92 -1.46
CA ASP A 73 -15.34 3.78 -2.14
C ASP A 73 -15.81 5.11 -2.75
N HIS A 74 -15.57 6.24 -2.08
CA HIS A 74 -15.89 7.57 -2.62
C HIS A 74 -14.93 8.01 -3.73
N ILE A 75 -13.66 7.65 -3.65
CA ILE A 75 -12.71 7.87 -4.74
C ILE A 75 -13.12 6.98 -5.94
N ARG A 76 -13.53 5.73 -5.72
CA ARG A 76 -14.10 4.89 -6.77
C ARG A 76 -15.38 5.51 -7.36
N GLY A 77 -16.33 5.93 -6.54
CA GLY A 77 -17.58 6.55 -7.01
C GLY A 77 -17.39 7.89 -7.74
N SER A 78 -16.44 8.71 -7.34
CA SER A 78 -16.13 9.98 -8.03
C SER A 78 -15.30 9.77 -9.31
N VAL A 79 -14.51 8.69 -9.37
CA VAL A 79 -13.74 8.28 -10.56
C VAL A 79 -14.64 7.52 -11.56
N GLU A 80 -15.61 6.75 -11.11
CA GLU A 80 -16.64 6.13 -11.97
C GLU A 80 -17.49 7.18 -12.70
N SER A 81 -17.75 8.34 -12.08
CA SER A 81 -18.47 9.44 -12.76
C SER A 81 -17.63 10.14 -13.84
N SER A 82 -16.31 9.92 -13.90
CA SER A 82 -15.41 10.45 -14.94
C SER A 82 -14.87 9.40 -15.91
N MET A 83 -15.30 8.14 -15.85
CA MET A 83 -14.91 7.03 -16.75
C MET A 83 -13.39 6.85 -17.00
N ILE A 84 -12.51 7.34 -16.14
CA ILE A 84 -11.07 7.19 -16.34
C ILE A 84 -10.59 5.95 -15.61
N ASN A 85 -10.33 4.89 -16.35
CA ASN A 85 -9.69 3.70 -15.83
C ASN A 85 -8.17 3.94 -15.65
N LEU A 86 -7.74 4.16 -14.41
CA LEU A 86 -6.32 4.40 -14.10
C LEU A 86 -5.42 3.20 -14.44
N ASN A 87 -5.94 1.99 -14.53
CA ASN A 87 -5.15 0.82 -14.97
C ASN A 87 -4.73 0.92 -16.43
N GLU A 88 -5.48 1.66 -17.27
CA GLU A 88 -5.09 1.94 -18.66
C GLU A 88 -4.00 3.01 -18.76
N ARG A 89 -3.63 3.62 -17.64
CA ARG A 89 -2.59 4.63 -17.52
C ARG A 89 -1.26 4.08 -17.00
N VAL A 90 -1.11 2.77 -16.96
CA VAL A 90 0.18 2.12 -16.67
C VAL A 90 1.15 2.46 -17.80
N ILE A 91 2.31 3.02 -17.42
CA ILE A 91 3.38 3.39 -18.35
C ILE A 91 4.57 2.44 -18.30
N TYR A 92 4.68 1.66 -17.22
CA TYR A 92 5.73 0.67 -17.02
C TYR A 92 5.19 -0.54 -16.26
N ARG A 93 5.54 -1.73 -16.73
CA ARG A 93 5.22 -3.01 -16.05
C ARG A 93 6.40 -3.95 -16.16
N CYS A 94 6.82 -4.49 -15.04
CA CYS A 94 7.83 -5.53 -14.94
C CYS A 94 7.39 -6.64 -13.99
N VAL A 95 8.05 -7.78 -14.08
CA VAL A 95 7.93 -8.88 -13.14
C VAL A 95 9.04 -8.74 -12.11
N ILE A 96 8.71 -8.88 -10.84
CA ILE A 96 9.65 -8.93 -9.73
C ILE A 96 9.56 -10.26 -8.98
N GLY A 97 10.27 -10.37 -7.87
CA GLY A 97 10.15 -11.53 -7.00
C GLY A 97 10.88 -12.77 -7.55
N SER A 98 10.40 -13.98 -7.20
CA SER A 98 11.08 -15.24 -7.51
C SER A 98 11.35 -15.43 -9.00
N ARG A 99 10.43 -15.01 -9.87
CA ARG A 99 10.58 -15.13 -11.33
C ARG A 99 11.69 -14.25 -11.86
N ALA A 100 11.82 -13.02 -11.38
CA ALA A 100 12.88 -12.11 -11.81
C ALA A 100 14.28 -12.63 -11.44
N TYR A 101 14.39 -13.30 -10.31
CA TYR A 101 15.64 -13.93 -9.84
C TYR A 101 15.91 -15.34 -10.40
N GLY A 102 15.04 -15.85 -11.27
CA GLY A 102 15.16 -17.23 -11.77
C GLY A 102 14.97 -18.33 -10.71
N LEU A 103 14.28 -18.01 -9.61
CA LEU A 103 14.03 -18.91 -8.48
C LEU A 103 12.57 -19.41 -8.45
N SER A 104 11.83 -19.23 -9.54
CA SER A 104 10.43 -19.66 -9.64
C SER A 104 10.32 -21.14 -10.00
N ASP A 105 9.26 -21.77 -9.50
CA ASP A 105 8.73 -23.03 -9.95
C ASP A 105 7.41 -22.84 -10.72
N ASP A 106 6.81 -23.91 -11.20
CA ASP A 106 5.56 -23.89 -11.99
C ASP A 106 4.36 -23.38 -11.18
N LEU A 107 4.44 -23.39 -9.85
CA LEU A 107 3.40 -22.95 -8.93
C LEU A 107 3.63 -21.52 -8.40
N SER A 108 4.75 -20.89 -8.78
CA SER A 108 5.10 -19.56 -8.30
C SER A 108 4.21 -18.48 -8.92
N ASP A 109 3.67 -17.61 -8.07
CA ASP A 109 2.92 -16.44 -8.49
C ASP A 109 3.77 -15.51 -9.36
N THR A 110 3.11 -14.74 -10.23
CA THR A 110 3.77 -13.70 -11.01
C THR A 110 3.49 -12.34 -10.40
N ASP A 111 4.46 -11.84 -9.66
CA ASP A 111 4.38 -10.51 -9.02
C ASP A 111 4.67 -9.43 -10.06
N ARG A 112 3.64 -8.70 -10.50
CA ARG A 112 3.77 -7.56 -11.42
C ARG A 112 3.83 -6.26 -10.66
N ARG A 113 4.80 -5.43 -11.01
CA ARG A 113 4.98 -4.10 -10.43
C ARG A 113 5.27 -3.11 -11.54
N GLY A 114 5.02 -1.83 -11.25
CA GLY A 114 5.34 -0.81 -12.22
C GLY A 114 4.86 0.58 -11.83
N ILE A 115 4.62 1.40 -12.83
CA ILE A 115 4.32 2.81 -12.71
C ILE A 115 3.05 3.12 -13.50
N TYR A 116 2.16 3.91 -12.94
CA TYR A 116 1.09 4.53 -13.68
C TYR A 116 1.23 6.07 -13.65
N LEU A 117 0.76 6.71 -14.72
CA LEU A 117 0.76 8.17 -14.88
C LEU A 117 -0.68 8.66 -14.96
N PRO A 118 -1.23 9.29 -13.92
CA PRO A 118 -2.58 9.79 -13.93
C PRO A 118 -2.71 11.00 -14.88
N PRO A 119 -3.90 11.28 -15.41
CA PRO A 119 -4.18 12.54 -16.09
C PRO A 119 -3.91 13.75 -15.18
N ALA A 120 -3.37 14.82 -15.76
CA ALA A 120 -3.00 16.01 -15.00
C ALA A 120 -4.19 16.62 -14.23
N GLU A 121 -5.38 16.60 -14.84
CA GLU A 121 -6.61 17.11 -14.24
C GLU A 121 -6.98 16.37 -12.96
N LEU A 122 -6.78 15.06 -12.90
CA LEU A 122 -7.02 14.27 -11.70
C LEU A 122 -5.92 14.48 -10.68
N HIS A 123 -4.66 14.52 -11.13
CA HIS A 123 -3.51 14.69 -10.23
C HIS A 123 -3.58 16.03 -9.49
N TRP A 124 -4.02 17.10 -10.15
CA TRP A 124 -4.14 18.44 -9.58
C TRP A 124 -5.53 18.74 -8.99
N SER A 125 -6.43 17.76 -8.96
CA SER A 125 -7.74 17.93 -8.32
C SER A 125 -7.60 18.00 -6.80
N LEU A 126 -8.62 18.55 -6.12
CA LEU A 126 -8.68 18.56 -4.64
C LEU A 126 -8.65 17.16 -4.02
N TYR A 127 -9.03 16.14 -4.78
CA TYR A 127 -9.09 14.75 -4.31
C TYR A 127 -7.77 13.99 -4.57
N GLY A 128 -6.92 14.53 -5.47
CA GLY A 128 -5.69 13.86 -5.89
C GLY A 128 -5.95 12.51 -6.58
N VAL A 129 -4.93 11.68 -6.59
CA VAL A 129 -4.98 10.32 -7.15
C VAL A 129 -4.44 9.32 -6.12
N PRO A 130 -4.79 8.02 -6.21
CA PRO A 130 -4.19 6.99 -5.36
C PRO A 130 -2.67 6.95 -5.54
N GLU A 131 -1.91 6.92 -4.46
CA GLU A 131 -0.45 6.74 -4.55
C GLU A 131 -0.05 5.38 -5.12
N GLN A 132 -0.96 4.39 -5.10
CA GLN A 132 -0.74 3.02 -5.54
C GLN A 132 -2.07 2.39 -6.00
N LEU A 133 -2.04 1.71 -7.15
CA LEU A 133 -3.10 0.83 -7.62
C LEU A 133 -2.71 -0.61 -7.27
N GLU A 134 -3.61 -1.37 -6.68
CA GLU A 134 -3.37 -2.76 -6.29
C GLU A 134 -4.49 -3.66 -6.82
N ASN A 135 -4.10 -4.82 -7.32
CA ASN A 135 -5.01 -5.90 -7.65
C ASN A 135 -4.46 -7.20 -7.02
N GLU A 136 -5.12 -7.66 -5.96
CA GLU A 136 -4.71 -8.88 -5.25
C GLU A 136 -4.96 -10.14 -6.07
N GLU A 137 -5.96 -10.15 -6.96
CA GLU A 137 -6.30 -11.32 -7.78
C GLU A 137 -5.22 -11.58 -8.85
N THR A 138 -4.69 -10.51 -9.44
CA THR A 138 -3.64 -10.60 -10.47
C THR A 138 -2.24 -10.39 -9.93
N GLN A 139 -2.08 -10.16 -8.62
CA GLN A 139 -0.82 -9.86 -7.93
C GLN A 139 -0.08 -8.66 -8.55
N GLU A 140 -0.85 -7.63 -8.93
CA GLU A 140 -0.34 -6.41 -9.56
C GLU A 140 -0.36 -5.22 -8.61
N ALA A 141 0.71 -4.41 -8.65
CA ALA A 141 0.74 -3.13 -7.96
C ALA A 141 1.52 -2.10 -8.77
N TYR A 142 0.91 -0.92 -8.97
CA TYR A 142 1.48 0.18 -9.73
C TYR A 142 1.53 1.43 -8.88
N TRP A 143 2.72 2.01 -8.70
CA TRP A 143 2.87 3.30 -8.01
C TRP A 143 2.59 4.46 -8.97
N GLU A 144 1.98 5.51 -8.42
CA GLU A 144 1.92 6.80 -9.11
C GLU A 144 3.35 7.29 -9.38
N LEU A 145 3.58 7.93 -10.54
CA LEU A 145 4.92 8.30 -11.01
C LEU A 145 5.71 9.14 -9.99
N GLN A 146 5.10 10.17 -9.38
CA GLN A 146 5.75 11.00 -8.38
C GLN A 146 6.12 10.15 -7.14
N LYS A 147 5.20 9.30 -6.69
CA LYS A 147 5.43 8.37 -5.57
C LYS A 147 6.58 7.42 -5.88
N PHE A 148 6.61 6.86 -7.10
CA PHE A 148 7.68 5.97 -7.54
C PHE A 148 9.05 6.65 -7.49
N ILE A 149 9.16 7.87 -8.06
CA ILE A 149 10.40 8.65 -8.06
C ILE A 149 10.86 8.97 -6.62
N VAL A 150 9.93 9.40 -5.75
CA VAL A 150 10.26 9.67 -4.33
C VAL A 150 10.77 8.42 -3.62
N LEU A 151 10.18 7.25 -3.88
CA LEU A 151 10.65 5.98 -3.32
C LEU A 151 12.01 5.56 -3.91
N ALA A 152 12.25 5.76 -5.21
CA ALA A 152 13.53 5.50 -5.85
C ALA A 152 14.65 6.36 -5.25
N LEU A 153 14.41 7.67 -5.07
CA LEU A 153 15.33 8.60 -4.42
C LEU A 153 15.63 8.23 -2.95
N LYS A 154 14.69 7.55 -2.28
CA LYS A 154 14.87 7.00 -0.93
C LYS A 154 15.54 5.62 -0.94
N ALA A 155 16.01 5.16 -2.09
CA ALA A 155 16.62 3.84 -2.27
C ALA A 155 15.73 2.69 -1.75
N ASN A 156 14.41 2.76 -2.03
CA ASN A 156 13.49 1.70 -1.65
C ASN A 156 13.81 0.41 -2.41
N PRO A 157 14.09 -0.73 -1.75
CA PRO A 157 14.51 -1.96 -2.43
C PRO A 157 13.52 -2.46 -3.47
N ASN A 158 12.21 -2.41 -3.20
CA ASN A 158 11.20 -2.90 -4.14
C ASN A 158 11.16 -2.06 -5.42
N VAL A 159 11.34 -0.74 -5.29
CA VAL A 159 11.36 0.18 -6.42
C VAL A 159 12.66 0.05 -7.22
N LEU A 160 13.79 -0.12 -6.55
CA LEU A 160 15.06 -0.40 -7.21
C LEU A 160 15.01 -1.75 -7.94
N GLU A 161 14.41 -2.80 -7.34
CA GLU A 161 14.17 -4.08 -8.00
C GLU A 161 13.34 -3.90 -9.29
N CYS A 162 12.30 -3.05 -9.28
CA CYS A 162 11.52 -2.74 -10.49
C CYS A 162 12.37 -2.08 -11.58
N LEU A 163 13.22 -1.11 -11.23
CA LEU A 163 14.07 -0.40 -12.19
C LEU A 163 15.12 -1.29 -12.85
N TYR A 164 15.52 -2.37 -12.18
CA TYR A 164 16.55 -3.28 -12.64
C TYR A 164 16.03 -4.68 -13.00
N SER A 165 14.69 -4.87 -12.98
CA SER A 165 14.09 -6.16 -13.36
C SER A 165 14.51 -6.57 -14.77
N PRO A 166 14.99 -7.80 -14.98
CA PRO A 166 15.31 -8.32 -16.30
C PRO A 166 14.06 -8.67 -17.13
N ILE A 167 12.88 -8.70 -16.51
CA ILE A 167 11.62 -9.10 -17.15
C ILE A 167 10.70 -7.89 -17.24
N VAL A 168 10.87 -7.10 -18.30
CA VAL A 168 9.98 -5.97 -18.63
C VAL A 168 8.88 -6.47 -19.56
N GLU A 169 7.62 -6.38 -19.11
CA GLU A 169 6.46 -6.76 -19.93
C GLU A 169 5.94 -5.59 -20.78
N PHE A 170 6.06 -4.36 -20.29
CA PHE A 170 5.58 -3.16 -20.97
C PHE A 170 6.34 -1.91 -20.52
N ALA A 171 6.73 -1.08 -21.49
CA ALA A 171 7.31 0.24 -21.22
C ALA A 171 6.88 1.22 -22.33
N THR A 172 6.48 2.43 -21.94
CA THR A 172 6.29 3.55 -22.86
C THR A 172 7.61 4.29 -23.07
N PRO A 173 7.76 5.16 -24.09
CA PRO A 173 8.96 5.97 -24.27
C PRO A 173 9.37 6.76 -23.02
N LEU A 174 8.38 7.31 -22.28
CA LEU A 174 8.65 8.00 -21.01
C LEU A 174 9.23 7.05 -19.93
N ALA A 175 8.75 5.84 -19.87
CA ALA A 175 9.30 4.83 -18.96
C ALA A 175 10.69 4.38 -19.40
N GLU A 176 10.96 4.27 -20.68
CA GLU A 176 12.29 3.96 -21.22
C GLU A 176 13.31 5.07 -20.86
N ASP A 177 12.92 6.34 -20.98
CA ASP A 177 13.73 7.48 -20.53
C ASP A 177 14.05 7.40 -19.04
N LEU A 178 13.05 7.03 -18.20
CA LEU A 178 13.25 6.83 -16.78
C LEU A 178 14.21 5.66 -16.49
N LEU A 179 14.08 4.55 -17.20
CA LEU A 179 14.99 3.40 -17.09
C LEU A 179 16.40 3.75 -17.55
N ALA A 180 16.57 4.62 -18.55
CA ALA A 180 17.87 5.05 -19.02
C ALA A 180 18.67 5.83 -17.96
N ILE A 181 17.98 6.55 -17.08
CA ILE A 181 18.60 7.29 -15.97
C ILE A 181 18.59 6.55 -14.62
N ARG A 182 18.24 5.26 -14.60
CA ARG A 182 18.05 4.49 -13.34
C ARG A 182 19.26 4.50 -12.40
N GLU A 183 20.49 4.64 -12.94
CA GLU A 183 21.70 4.70 -12.13
C GLU A 183 21.74 5.96 -11.24
N ALA A 184 21.05 7.04 -11.63
CA ALA A 184 20.96 8.27 -10.84
C ALA A 184 20.23 8.08 -9.51
N PHE A 185 19.45 7.01 -9.35
CA PHE A 185 18.77 6.68 -8.10
C PHE A 185 19.65 5.89 -7.12
N LEU A 186 20.81 5.41 -7.56
CA LEU A 186 21.74 4.69 -6.68
C LEU A 186 22.56 5.70 -5.87
N SER A 187 22.45 5.58 -4.56
CA SER A 187 23.15 6.49 -3.63
C SER A 187 23.61 5.76 -2.37
N LYS A 188 24.46 6.41 -1.57
CA LYS A 188 24.89 5.87 -0.26
C LYS A 188 23.72 5.62 0.71
N LEU A 189 22.53 6.20 0.44
CA LEU A 189 21.32 5.97 1.22
C LEU A 189 20.87 4.49 1.18
N VAL A 190 21.27 3.75 0.13
CA VAL A 190 21.06 2.29 0.03
C VAL A 190 21.50 1.58 1.30
N PHE A 191 22.67 1.93 1.87
CA PHE A 191 23.17 1.31 3.10
C PHE A 191 22.13 1.40 4.24
N GLN A 192 21.60 2.58 4.50
CA GLN A 192 20.65 2.79 5.59
C GLN A 192 19.31 2.10 5.31
N THR A 193 18.81 2.27 4.09
CA THR A 193 17.48 1.74 3.72
C THR A 193 17.50 0.22 3.68
N TYR A 194 18.46 -0.40 3.00
CA TYR A 194 18.57 -1.85 2.94
C TYR A 194 18.84 -2.47 4.32
N SER A 195 19.69 -1.86 5.15
CA SER A 195 19.92 -2.31 6.53
C SER A 195 18.62 -2.30 7.34
N GLY A 196 17.77 -1.29 7.19
CA GLY A 196 16.45 -1.23 7.83
C GLY A 196 15.52 -2.36 7.37
N TYR A 197 15.46 -2.62 6.06
CA TYR A 197 14.66 -3.73 5.51
C TYR A 197 15.19 -5.09 5.97
N VAL A 198 16.50 -5.31 5.95
CA VAL A 198 17.15 -6.53 6.45
C VAL A 198 16.81 -6.75 7.93
N ALA A 199 16.96 -5.73 8.77
CA ALA A 199 16.61 -5.83 10.19
C ALA A 199 15.13 -6.17 10.41
N SER A 200 14.22 -5.60 9.59
CA SER A 200 12.79 -5.90 9.63
C SER A 200 12.51 -7.36 9.23
N GLN A 201 13.13 -7.86 8.16
CA GLN A 201 12.97 -9.27 7.75
C GLN A 201 13.56 -10.24 8.78
N PHE A 202 14.70 -9.91 9.38
CA PHE A 202 15.27 -10.70 10.46
C PHE A 202 14.35 -10.81 11.67
N LYS A 203 13.68 -9.71 12.07
CA LYS A 203 12.67 -9.73 13.14
C LYS A 203 11.48 -10.63 12.78
N LYS A 204 11.04 -10.65 11.52
CA LYS A 204 9.98 -11.57 11.07
C LYS A 204 10.40 -13.01 11.21
N MET A 205 11.62 -13.36 10.80
CA MET A 205 12.18 -14.72 10.98
C MET A 205 12.26 -15.13 12.46
N GLN A 206 12.71 -14.24 13.34
CA GLN A 206 12.72 -14.51 14.79
C GLN A 206 11.31 -14.75 15.33
N THR A 207 10.31 -14.02 14.82
CA THR A 207 8.90 -14.19 15.18
C THR A 207 8.36 -15.53 14.68
N ASP A 208 8.73 -15.94 13.46
CA ASP A 208 8.35 -17.25 12.92
C ASP A 208 8.89 -18.39 13.80
N ILE A 209 10.18 -18.34 14.17
CA ILE A 209 10.81 -19.33 15.06
C ILE A 209 10.08 -19.40 16.41
N ARG A 210 9.79 -18.23 17.00
CA ARG A 210 9.12 -18.14 18.31
C ARG A 210 7.71 -18.72 18.29
N ASN A 211 6.96 -18.47 17.20
CA ASN A 211 5.54 -18.80 17.12
C ASN A 211 5.29 -20.21 16.53
N GLN A 212 6.15 -20.68 15.63
CA GLN A 212 5.95 -21.89 14.84
C GLN A 212 7.09 -22.93 14.98
N GLY A 213 8.15 -22.59 15.71
CA GLY A 213 9.33 -23.46 15.89
C GLY A 213 10.21 -23.58 14.62
N SER A 214 9.83 -22.93 13.51
CA SER A 214 10.55 -22.98 12.24
C SER A 214 10.45 -21.63 11.50
N VAL A 215 11.39 -21.38 10.60
CA VAL A 215 11.36 -20.19 9.74
C VAL A 215 10.56 -20.45 8.47
N LYS A 216 9.86 -19.42 7.99
CA LYS A 216 9.29 -19.45 6.64
C LYS A 216 10.41 -19.18 5.63
N TRP A 217 10.69 -20.12 4.77
CA TRP A 217 11.74 -20.01 3.75
C TRP A 217 11.59 -18.76 2.87
N LYS A 218 10.37 -18.31 2.60
CA LYS A 218 10.08 -17.05 1.89
C LYS A 218 10.75 -15.83 2.57
N HIS A 219 10.74 -15.75 3.90
CA HIS A 219 11.40 -14.66 4.64
C HIS A 219 12.92 -14.78 4.59
N VAL A 220 13.47 -16.00 4.63
CA VAL A 220 14.91 -16.26 4.49
C VAL A 220 15.40 -15.82 3.11
N MET A 221 14.72 -16.27 2.05
CA MET A 221 15.05 -15.93 0.68
C MET A 221 15.02 -14.41 0.44
N HIS A 222 13.98 -13.75 0.94
CA HIS A 222 13.86 -12.30 0.82
C HIS A 222 14.99 -11.58 1.57
N LEU A 223 15.38 -12.05 2.76
CA LEU A 223 16.50 -11.50 3.51
C LEU A 223 17.83 -11.62 2.74
N ILE A 224 18.11 -12.81 2.18
CA ILE A 224 19.33 -13.07 1.42
C ILE A 224 19.38 -12.17 0.17
N ARG A 225 18.27 -12.05 -0.56
CA ARG A 225 18.17 -11.19 -1.74
C ARG A 225 18.47 -9.72 -1.40
N LEU A 226 17.88 -9.20 -0.31
CA LEU A 226 18.15 -7.84 0.15
C LEU A 226 19.63 -7.63 0.49
N LEU A 227 20.28 -8.60 1.13
CA LEU A 227 21.70 -8.53 1.48
C LEU A 227 22.57 -8.53 0.23
N ILE A 228 22.34 -9.46 -0.71
CA ILE A 228 23.12 -9.55 -1.96
C ILE A 228 22.96 -8.25 -2.76
N SER A 229 21.73 -7.84 -3.05
CA SER A 229 21.43 -6.63 -3.82
C SER A 229 22.01 -5.37 -3.15
N GLY A 230 21.92 -5.25 -1.81
CA GLY A 230 22.50 -4.12 -1.09
C GLY A 230 24.03 -4.08 -1.16
N ILE A 231 24.69 -5.25 -1.07
CA ILE A 231 26.15 -5.36 -1.20
C ILE A 231 26.60 -4.99 -2.62
N ASP A 232 25.91 -5.50 -3.64
CA ASP A 232 26.25 -5.27 -5.04
C ASP A 232 26.11 -3.78 -5.40
N VAL A 233 25.03 -3.14 -4.94
CA VAL A 233 24.86 -1.68 -5.14
C VAL A 233 26.03 -0.90 -4.51
N LEU A 234 26.45 -1.27 -3.31
CA LEU A 234 27.51 -0.53 -2.60
C LEU A 234 28.91 -0.80 -3.16
N ARG A 235 29.16 -1.99 -3.74
CA ARG A 235 30.44 -2.38 -4.32
C ARG A 235 30.57 -2.03 -5.80
N GLU A 236 29.52 -2.28 -6.56
CA GLU A 236 29.57 -2.29 -8.03
C GLU A 236 28.69 -1.21 -8.67
N GLY A 237 27.84 -0.54 -7.87
CA GLY A 237 26.86 0.41 -8.41
C GLY A 237 25.78 -0.26 -9.26
N LYS A 238 25.44 -1.51 -8.97
CA LYS A 238 24.42 -2.28 -9.70
C LYS A 238 23.44 -2.93 -8.73
N VAL A 239 22.18 -2.95 -9.11
CA VAL A 239 21.15 -3.76 -8.42
C VAL A 239 21.12 -5.13 -9.09
N THR A 240 21.41 -6.18 -8.35
CA THR A 240 21.27 -7.56 -8.83
C THR A 240 19.83 -8.03 -8.61
N VAL A 241 19.19 -8.44 -9.69
CA VAL A 241 17.84 -9.03 -9.75
C VAL A 241 17.91 -10.33 -10.51
#